data_e8d17b7c3d8febe479a8adde115bcd27
#
_entry.id   e8d17b7c3d8febe479a8adde115bcd27
#
_cell.length_a   1.000
_cell.length_b   1.000
_cell.length_c   1.000
_cell.angle_alpha   90.00
_cell.angle_beta   90.00
_cell.angle_gamma   90.00
#
_symmetry.space_group_name_H-M   'P 1'
#
loop_
_entity.id
_entity.type
_entity.pdbx_description
1 polymer ?
#
loop_
_entity_poly.entity_id
_entity_poly.type
_entity_poly.pdbx_seq_one_letter_code
_entity_poly.pdbx_strand_id
1 'polypeptide(L)' 'MAVDLTAAEKAEFEAELARLKEEHRDFDFAIEALEQMVAGDQLQVQRLKKRKLALKDRITFLEDQLTPDIIA' A
#
# COMPACT_ATOMS: atom_id res chain seq x y z
N MET A 1 -0.67 -13.31 16.31
CA MET A 1 0.39 -13.28 17.31
C MET A 1 1.39 -12.19 16.94
N ALA A 2 1.67 -11.31 17.88
CA ALA A 2 2.58 -10.21 17.61
C ALA A 2 4.01 -10.77 17.48
N VAL A 3 4.71 -10.34 16.45
CA VAL A 3 6.11 -10.68 16.29
C VAL A 3 6.94 -9.60 16.96
N ASP A 4 7.86 -10.00 17.82
CA ASP A 4 8.75 -9.04 18.47
C ASP A 4 9.76 -8.53 17.45
N LEU A 5 9.57 -7.29 17.05
CA LEU A 5 10.49 -6.65 16.11
C LEU A 5 11.60 -5.95 16.88
N THR A 6 12.83 -6.06 16.38
CA THR A 6 13.92 -5.26 16.91
C THR A 6 13.68 -3.79 16.52
N ALA A 7 14.37 -2.88 17.20
CA ALA A 7 14.26 -1.46 16.87
C ALA A 7 14.65 -1.18 15.41
N ALA A 8 15.67 -1.88 14.92
CA ALA A 8 16.11 -1.74 13.53
C ALA A 8 15.05 -2.25 12.56
N GLU A 9 14.47 -3.41 12.83
CA GLU A 9 13.41 -3.97 11.98
C GLU A 9 12.18 -3.08 11.98
N LYS A 10 11.83 -2.54 13.13
CA LYS A 10 10.69 -1.64 13.25
C LYS A 10 10.91 -0.39 12.42
N ALA A 11 12.10 0.18 12.47
CA ALA A 11 12.44 1.38 11.68
C ALA A 11 12.37 1.09 10.19
N GLU A 12 12.86 -0.08 9.76
CA GLU A 12 12.79 -0.48 8.35
C GLU A 12 11.34 -0.66 7.90
N PHE A 13 10.51 -1.28 8.71
CA PHE A 13 9.10 -1.47 8.39
C PHE A 13 8.36 -0.14 8.31
N GLU A 14 8.66 0.78 9.23
CA GLU A 14 8.05 2.11 9.21
C GLU A 14 8.43 2.89 7.94
N ALA A 15 9.69 2.81 7.54
CA ALA A 15 10.17 3.47 6.33
C ALA A 15 9.50 2.87 5.08
N GLU A 16 9.43 1.55 5.02
CA GLU A 16 8.77 0.87 3.90
C GLU A 16 7.29 1.23 3.86
N LEU A 17 6.64 1.24 5.00
CA LEU A 17 5.21 1.57 5.09
C LEU A 17 4.94 2.99 4.56
N ALA A 18 5.75 3.96 4.98
CA ALA A 18 5.60 5.34 4.51
C ALA A 18 5.73 5.43 3.00
N ARG A 19 6.74 4.75 2.43
CA ARG A 19 6.96 4.72 0.99
C ARG A 19 5.80 4.08 0.25
N LEU A 20 5.30 2.96 0.75
CA LEU A 20 4.20 2.25 0.10
C LEU A 20 2.89 3.01 0.16
N LYS A 21 2.64 3.74 1.25
CA LYS A 21 1.46 4.58 1.34
C LYS A 21 1.51 5.70 0.31
N GLU A 22 2.67 6.26 0.08
CA GLU A 22 2.85 7.30 -0.93
C GLU A 22 2.63 6.72 -2.33
N GLU A 23 3.21 5.55 -2.62
CA GLU A 23 3.01 4.88 -3.90
C GLU A 23 1.54 4.53 -4.12
N HIS A 24 0.85 4.07 -3.07
CA HIS A 24 -0.56 3.74 -3.14
C HIS A 24 -1.38 4.97 -3.54
N ARG A 25 -1.06 6.10 -2.95
CA ARG A 25 -1.73 7.36 -3.29
C ARG A 25 -1.45 7.76 -4.74
N ASP A 26 -0.20 7.59 -5.19
CA ASP A 26 0.16 7.88 -6.59
C ASP A 26 -0.62 7.01 -7.57
N PHE A 27 -0.82 5.73 -7.24
CA PHE A 27 -1.64 4.85 -8.05
C PHE A 27 -3.09 5.29 -8.09
N ASP A 28 -3.63 5.76 -6.97
CA ASP A 28 -4.99 6.29 -6.93
C ASP A 28 -5.15 7.46 -7.89
N PHE A 29 -4.21 8.39 -7.88
CA PHE A 29 -4.23 9.54 -8.79
C PHE A 29 -4.11 9.11 -10.24
N ALA A 30 -3.21 8.16 -10.53
CA ALA A 30 -3.02 7.67 -11.89
C ALA A 30 -4.27 6.97 -12.40
N ILE A 31 -4.90 6.15 -11.59
CA ILE A 31 -6.13 5.45 -11.96
C ILE A 31 -7.24 6.46 -12.23
N GLU A 32 -7.41 7.43 -11.35
CA GLU A 32 -8.44 8.45 -11.51
C GLU A 32 -8.22 9.24 -12.80
N ALA A 33 -6.98 9.63 -13.08
CA ALA A 33 -6.66 10.36 -14.30
C ALA A 33 -7.00 9.55 -15.55
N LEU A 34 -6.66 8.26 -15.55
CA LEU A 34 -6.95 7.39 -16.70
C LEU A 34 -8.45 7.15 -16.85
N GLU A 35 -9.18 7.03 -15.78
CA GLU A 35 -10.62 6.80 -15.82
C GLU A 35 -11.36 8.02 -16.37
N GLN A 36 -10.79 9.20 -16.22
CA GLN A 36 -11.39 10.43 -16.72
C GLN A 36 -11.10 10.68 -18.20
N MET A 37 -10.20 9.92 -18.79
CA MET A 37 -9.88 10.08 -20.22
C MET A 37 -10.98 9.46 -21.07
N VAL A 38 -11.35 10.17 -22.12
CA VAL A 38 -12.43 9.74 -23.02
C VAL A 38 -12.11 8.40 -23.68
N ALA A 39 -10.83 8.21 -24.03
CA ALA A 39 -10.35 6.97 -24.61
C ALA A 39 -9.51 6.18 -23.60
N GLY A 40 -9.97 6.12 -22.36
CA GLY A 40 -9.25 5.44 -21.30
C GLY A 40 -8.97 4.00 -21.67
N ASP A 41 -7.73 3.58 -21.44
CA ASP A 41 -7.30 2.23 -21.67
C ASP A 41 -7.73 1.36 -20.49
N GLN A 42 -8.81 0.61 -20.66
CA GLN A 42 -9.36 -0.25 -19.62
C GLN A 42 -8.35 -1.26 -19.11
N LEU A 43 -7.52 -1.77 -20.00
CA LEU A 43 -6.49 -2.74 -19.60
C LEU A 43 -5.46 -2.10 -18.69
N GLN A 44 -5.05 -0.87 -19.02
CA GLN A 44 -4.11 -0.11 -18.20
C GLN A 44 -4.71 0.17 -16.80
N VAL A 45 -5.97 0.60 -16.77
CA VAL A 45 -6.66 0.84 -15.50
C VAL A 45 -6.71 -0.43 -14.65
N GLN A 46 -7.04 -1.55 -15.25
CA GLN A 46 -7.11 -2.81 -14.51
C GLN A 46 -5.76 -3.24 -13.98
N ARG A 47 -4.69 -3.04 -14.75
CA ARG A 47 -3.34 -3.33 -14.31
C ARG A 47 -2.94 -2.48 -13.11
N LEU A 48 -3.27 -1.20 -13.15
CA LEU A 48 -2.97 -0.29 -12.06
C LEU A 48 -3.76 -0.64 -10.81
N LYS A 49 -5.03 -0.98 -10.97
CA LYS A 49 -5.86 -1.40 -9.85
C LYS A 49 -5.31 -2.66 -9.19
N LYS A 50 -4.83 -3.60 -9.99
CA LYS A 50 -4.24 -4.82 -9.48
C LYS A 50 -2.96 -4.55 -8.70
N ARG A 51 -2.12 -3.67 -9.20
CA ARG A 51 -0.91 -3.25 -8.50
C ARG A 51 -1.23 -2.52 -7.21
N LYS A 52 -2.22 -1.65 -7.25
CA LYS A 52 -2.68 -0.94 -6.07
C LYS A 52 -3.13 -1.91 -4.99
N LEU A 53 -3.86 -2.95 -5.39
CA LEU A 53 -4.33 -3.97 -4.46
C LEU A 53 -3.16 -4.71 -3.81
N ALA A 54 -2.14 -5.06 -4.59
CA ALA A 54 -0.94 -5.71 -4.06
C ALA A 54 -0.21 -4.80 -3.07
N LEU A 55 -0.13 -3.50 -3.36
CA LEU A 55 0.44 -2.54 -2.42
C LEU A 55 -0.38 -2.46 -1.13
N LYS A 56 -1.69 -2.46 -1.26
CA LYS A 56 -2.57 -2.41 -0.10
C LYS A 56 -2.38 -3.62 0.80
N ASP A 57 -2.21 -4.79 0.21
CA ASP A 57 -1.97 -6.02 0.96
C ASP A 57 -0.66 -5.91 1.76
N ARG A 58 0.39 -5.40 1.14
CA ARG A 58 1.67 -5.21 1.82
C ARG A 58 1.57 -4.16 2.92
N ILE A 59 0.87 -3.06 2.65
CA ILE A 59 0.63 -2.01 3.65
C ILE A 59 -0.07 -2.60 4.86
N THR A 60 -1.10 -3.37 4.64
CA THR A 60 -1.85 -4.01 5.73
C THR A 60 -0.95 -4.92 6.55
N PHE A 61 -0.12 -5.71 5.87
CA PHE A 61 0.85 -6.58 6.55
C PHE A 61 1.79 -5.77 7.45
N LEU A 62 2.36 -4.69 6.92
CA LEU A 62 3.28 -3.86 7.67
C LEU A 62 2.60 -3.17 8.85
N GLU A 63 1.40 -2.68 8.64
CA GLU A 63 0.63 -2.07 9.72
C GLU A 63 0.36 -3.06 10.83
N ASP A 64 0.02 -4.30 10.49
CA ASP A 64 -0.21 -5.34 11.46
C ASP A 64 1.05 -5.67 12.25
N GLN A 65 2.22 -5.66 11.59
CA GLN A 65 3.49 -5.93 12.25
C GLN A 65 3.90 -4.80 13.20
N LEU A 66 3.56 -3.57 12.85
CA LEU A 66 3.96 -2.38 13.61
C LEU A 66 2.98 -2.04 14.72
N THR A 67 1.73 -2.43 14.57
CA THR A 67 0.71 -2.15 15.57
C THR A 67 0.81 -3.16 16.70
N PRO A 68 0.96 -2.70 17.95
CA PRO A 68 0.92 -3.61 19.08
C PRO A 68 -0.42 -4.34 19.06
N ASP A 69 -0.40 -5.57 19.47
CA ASP A 69 -1.59 -6.39 19.49
C ASP A 69 -2.53 -5.91 20.60
N ILE A 70 -3.10 -4.77 20.39
CA ILE A 70 -4.08 -4.22 21.30
C ILE A 70 -5.42 -4.70 20.84
N ILE A 71 -5.91 -5.65 21.54
CA ILE A 71 -7.25 -6.11 21.24
C ILE A 71 -8.20 -5.20 21.97
N ALA A 72 -8.93 -4.51 21.19
CA ALA A 72 -9.96 -3.67 21.75
C ALA A 72 -11.05 -4.53 22.39
#